data_bafa5c3bd5ad367060dffd6d297ccb2f
#
_entry.id   bafa5c3bd5ad367060dffd6d297ccb2f
#
_cell.length_a   1.000
_cell.length_b   1.000
_cell.length_c   1.000
_cell.angle_alpha   90.00
_cell.angle_beta   90.00
_cell.angle_gamma   90.00
#
_symmetry.space_group_name_H-M   'P 1'
#
loop_
_entity.id
_entity.type
_entity.pdbx_description
1 polymer ?
#
loop_
_entity_poly.entity_id
_entity_poly.type
_entity_poly.pdbx_seq_one_letter_code
_entity_poly.pdbx_strand_id
1 'polypeptide(L)'
;MNTDRLLRQLSRILLGGFLLFSWGCVHRIHVNPAPPAVSPTAIAQSLQVIVPFLALEGADHKPGIVLLDWPAQDLRTAAIDYIHARQTFASVSEKPADLTLIVKAWLIMRSQGNYYYRLHLESALGPSGKPPIKSYLAEKEAVGSSVRWVTASDQTPIAEVVQAALDDLIAQIEADYLLYRNSPR
;
A
#
# COMPACT_ATOMS: atom_id res chain seq x y z
N MET A 1 50.30 36.72 -0.92
CA MET A 1 49.39 35.62 -1.34
C MET A 1 48.15 35.75 -0.49
N ASN A 2 47.00 36.14 -1.10
CA ASN A 2 45.81 36.67 -0.39
C ASN A 2 45.05 35.57 0.34
N THR A 3 45.27 35.45 1.65
CA THR A 3 44.54 34.56 2.57
C THR A 3 43.02 34.72 2.53
N ASP A 4 42.53 35.91 2.29
CA ASP A 4 41.08 36.21 2.18
C ASP A 4 40.40 35.56 0.98
N ARG A 5 41.11 35.38 -0.15
CA ARG A 5 40.54 34.65 -1.32
C ARG A 5 40.43 33.14 -1.07
N LEU A 6 41.39 32.57 -0.38
CA LEU A 6 41.40 31.15 -0.01
C LEU A 6 40.26 30.85 0.97
N LEU A 7 40.06 31.67 1.99
CA LEU A 7 38.96 31.55 2.95
C LEU A 7 37.59 31.63 2.30
N ARG A 8 37.39 32.55 1.35
CA ARG A 8 36.11 32.65 0.62
C ARG A 8 35.86 31.49 -0.33
N GLN A 9 36.88 30.90 -0.92
CA GLN A 9 36.74 29.72 -1.76
C GLN A 9 36.45 28.46 -0.92
N LEU A 10 37.12 28.28 0.22
CA LEU A 10 36.84 27.19 1.17
C LEU A 10 35.42 27.27 1.73
N SER A 11 34.94 28.45 2.09
CA SER A 11 33.56 28.67 2.57
C SER A 11 32.51 28.31 1.52
N ARG A 12 32.74 28.62 0.24
CA ARG A 12 31.82 28.27 -0.85
C ARG A 12 31.80 26.77 -1.15
N ILE A 13 32.94 26.08 -1.03
CA ILE A 13 33.03 24.63 -1.21
C ILE A 13 32.37 23.90 -0.06
N LEU A 14 32.56 24.37 1.19
CA LEU A 14 31.88 23.82 2.37
C LEU A 14 30.37 24.02 2.31
N LEU A 15 29.90 25.20 1.90
CA LEU A 15 28.47 25.49 1.76
C LEU A 15 27.83 24.66 0.65
N GLY A 16 28.52 24.51 -0.49
CA GLY A 16 28.07 23.67 -1.61
C GLY A 16 28.05 22.17 -1.27
N GLY A 17 29.04 21.70 -0.50
CA GLY A 17 29.08 20.33 0.00
C GLY A 17 27.95 20.00 0.98
N PHE A 18 27.58 20.95 1.85
CA PHE A 18 26.51 20.73 2.83
C PHE A 18 25.11 20.63 2.19
N LEU A 19 24.89 21.31 1.06
CA LEU A 19 23.63 21.25 0.32
C LEU A 19 23.42 19.94 -0.45
N LEU A 20 24.49 19.20 -0.75
CA LEU A 20 24.40 17.92 -1.44
C LEU A 20 24.08 16.73 -0.52
N PHE A 21 24.23 16.88 0.80
CA PHE A 21 23.96 15.82 1.78
C PHE A 21 22.53 15.86 2.34
N SER A 22 21.69 16.83 1.96
CA SER A 22 20.31 16.96 2.47
C SER A 22 19.26 16.18 1.67
N TRP A 23 19.64 15.35 0.71
CA TRP A 23 18.72 14.45 0.03
C TRP A 23 18.53 13.20 0.91
N GLY A 24 17.57 13.27 1.85
CA GLY A 24 17.14 12.10 2.59
C GLY A 24 16.69 11.02 1.61
N CYS A 25 17.21 9.81 1.75
CA CYS A 25 16.76 8.68 0.95
C CYS A 25 15.31 8.35 1.32
N VAL A 26 14.36 8.67 0.46
CA VAL A 26 12.98 8.19 0.55
C VAL A 26 12.97 6.75 0.04
N HIS A 27 12.58 5.81 0.88
CA HIS A 27 12.43 4.41 0.48
C HIS A 27 11.00 4.15 0.04
N ARG A 28 10.82 3.92 -1.27
CA ARG A 28 9.52 3.57 -1.85
C ARG A 28 9.29 2.07 -1.81
N ILE A 29 8.15 1.68 -1.28
CA ILE A 29 7.72 0.29 -1.22
C ILE A 29 6.93 -0.06 -2.47
N HIS A 30 7.30 -1.20 -3.07
CA HIS A 30 6.54 -1.86 -4.11
C HIS A 30 6.19 -3.27 -3.66
N VAL A 31 4.92 -3.60 -3.67
CA VAL A 31 4.42 -4.93 -3.33
C VAL A 31 3.74 -5.54 -4.55
N ASN A 32 4.03 -6.81 -4.79
CA ASN A 32 3.41 -7.61 -5.85
C ASN A 32 2.76 -8.86 -5.24
N PRO A 33 1.60 -8.70 -4.57
CA PRO A 33 0.90 -9.84 -3.99
C PRO A 33 0.38 -10.74 -5.10
N ALA A 34 0.45 -12.06 -4.88
CA ALA A 34 -0.05 -13.06 -5.82
C ALA A 34 -1.05 -13.97 -5.12
N PRO A 35 -2.27 -14.16 -5.65
CA PRO A 35 -3.25 -15.02 -5.01
C PRO A 35 -2.77 -16.48 -5.01
N PRO A 36 -3.05 -17.25 -3.94
CA PRO A 36 -2.62 -18.65 -3.82
C PRO A 36 -3.34 -19.58 -4.81
N ALA A 37 -4.50 -19.15 -5.30
CA ALA A 37 -5.32 -19.91 -6.26
C ALA A 37 -6.27 -18.96 -7.01
N VAL A 38 -6.80 -19.44 -8.13
CA VAL A 38 -7.91 -18.82 -8.85
C VAL A 38 -9.19 -18.93 -8.01
N SER A 39 -10.06 -17.93 -8.09
CA SER A 39 -11.32 -17.91 -7.37
C SER A 39 -12.22 -19.12 -7.74
N PRO A 40 -12.82 -19.78 -6.75
CA PRO A 40 -13.85 -20.80 -7.02
C PRO A 40 -15.19 -20.19 -7.46
N THR A 41 -15.36 -18.86 -7.30
CA THR A 41 -16.59 -18.15 -7.64
C THR A 41 -16.27 -17.01 -8.61
N ALA A 42 -17.06 -16.88 -9.69
CA ALA A 42 -16.91 -15.81 -10.66
C ALA A 42 -18.07 -14.82 -10.56
N ILE A 43 -17.76 -13.54 -10.40
CA ILE A 43 -18.69 -12.42 -10.46
C ILE A 43 -18.65 -11.86 -11.89
N ALA A 44 -19.77 -11.92 -12.60
CA ALA A 44 -19.82 -11.59 -14.03
C ALA A 44 -19.70 -10.08 -14.33
N GLN A 45 -19.70 -9.24 -13.31
CA GLN A 45 -19.54 -7.80 -13.40
C GLN A 45 -18.05 -7.41 -13.47
N SER A 46 -17.80 -6.26 -14.11
CA SER A 46 -16.53 -5.58 -14.09
C SER A 46 -16.33 -4.81 -12.78
N LEU A 47 -15.09 -4.68 -12.31
CA LEU A 47 -14.73 -4.01 -11.06
C LEU A 47 -13.81 -2.83 -11.30
N GLN A 48 -14.19 -1.67 -10.76
CA GLN A 48 -13.30 -0.53 -10.54
C GLN A 48 -12.71 -0.59 -9.13
N VAL A 49 -11.38 -0.43 -9.00
CA VAL A 49 -10.71 -0.31 -7.69
C VAL A 49 -10.26 1.12 -7.47
N ILE A 50 -10.66 1.68 -6.33
CA ILE A 50 -10.29 3.04 -5.88
C ILE A 50 -9.64 2.94 -4.51
N VAL A 51 -8.44 3.50 -4.37
CA VAL A 51 -7.75 3.67 -3.08
C VAL A 51 -7.61 5.17 -2.82
N PRO A 52 -8.61 5.80 -2.19
CA PRO A 52 -8.61 7.24 -1.97
C PRO A 52 -7.69 7.65 -0.84
N PHE A 53 -7.31 6.72 0.04
CA PHE A 53 -6.59 7.01 1.26
C PHE A 53 -5.68 5.84 1.64
N LEU A 54 -4.42 6.17 1.95
CA LEU A 54 -3.44 5.30 2.57
C LEU A 54 -2.65 6.13 3.58
N ALA A 55 -2.69 5.74 4.85
CA ALA A 55 -1.88 6.33 5.91
C ALA A 55 -0.78 5.37 6.35
N LEU A 56 0.39 5.93 6.62
CA LEU A 56 1.48 5.26 7.29
C LEU A 56 1.57 5.82 8.71
N GLU A 57 1.43 4.97 9.72
CA GLU A 57 1.41 5.35 11.11
C GLU A 57 2.48 4.59 11.91
N GLY A 58 3.03 5.20 12.94
CA GLY A 58 3.94 4.53 13.87
C GLY A 58 5.07 5.38 14.41
N ALA A 59 5.71 4.88 15.45
CA ALA A 59 6.72 5.60 16.24
C ALA A 59 7.99 5.95 15.45
N ASP A 60 8.25 5.27 14.34
CA ASP A 60 9.52 5.38 13.60
C ASP A 60 9.46 6.33 12.41
N HIS A 61 8.31 6.97 12.15
CA HIS A 61 8.22 8.11 11.25
C HIS A 61 8.74 9.39 11.90
N LYS A 62 9.97 9.34 12.43
CA LYS A 62 10.62 10.53 12.96
C LYS A 62 11.23 11.32 11.80
N PRO A 63 11.07 12.67 11.78
CA PRO A 63 11.73 13.53 10.81
C PRO A 63 13.25 13.25 10.80
N GLY A 64 13.82 13.00 9.62
CA GLY A 64 15.24 12.78 9.44
C GLY A 64 15.72 11.32 9.44
N ILE A 65 14.85 10.36 9.71
CA ILE A 65 15.12 8.94 9.47
C ILE A 65 14.40 8.53 8.20
N VAL A 66 14.98 7.62 7.43
CA VAL A 66 14.49 7.17 6.13
C VAL A 66 12.97 7.10 6.09
N LEU A 67 12.38 7.98 5.29
CA LEU A 67 10.96 8.03 5.08
C LEU A 67 10.54 6.82 4.23
N LEU A 68 9.70 5.98 4.80
CA LEU A 68 8.97 4.98 4.06
C LEU A 68 7.92 5.71 3.22
N ASP A 69 7.98 5.57 1.90
CA ASP A 69 6.96 6.07 0.98
C ASP A 69 6.20 4.89 0.38
N TRP A 70 4.89 4.86 0.60
CA TRP A 70 4.01 3.89 -0.02
C TRP A 70 2.77 4.62 -0.54
N PRO A 71 2.80 5.08 -1.79
CA PRO A 71 1.68 5.81 -2.38
C PRO A 71 0.41 4.97 -2.49
N ALA A 72 -0.75 5.57 -2.30
CA ALA A 72 -2.05 4.93 -2.50
C ALA A 72 -2.21 4.32 -3.91
N GLN A 73 -1.54 4.91 -4.90
CA GLN A 73 -1.45 4.39 -6.27
C GLN A 73 -0.80 3.00 -6.32
N ASP A 74 0.27 2.76 -5.55
CA ASP A 74 0.98 1.48 -5.57
C ASP A 74 0.11 0.38 -4.93
N LEU A 75 -0.61 0.68 -3.82
CA LEU A 75 -1.58 -0.23 -3.25
C LEU A 75 -2.74 -0.51 -4.22
N ARG A 76 -3.23 0.52 -4.93
CA ARG A 76 -4.28 0.35 -5.94
C ARG A 76 -3.83 -0.61 -7.06
N THR A 77 -2.64 -0.41 -7.59
CA THR A 77 -2.08 -1.28 -8.63
C THR A 77 -1.94 -2.72 -8.11
N ALA A 78 -1.36 -2.89 -6.92
CA ALA A 78 -1.22 -4.20 -6.28
C ALA A 78 -2.58 -4.91 -6.09
N ALA A 79 -3.62 -4.18 -5.66
CA ALA A 79 -4.96 -4.73 -5.50
C ALA A 79 -5.60 -5.12 -6.85
N ILE A 80 -5.44 -4.30 -7.89
CA ILE A 80 -5.93 -4.60 -9.24
C ILE A 80 -5.27 -5.87 -9.77
N ASP A 81 -3.94 -5.96 -9.71
CA ASP A 81 -3.17 -7.10 -10.22
C ASP A 81 -3.52 -8.39 -9.46
N TYR A 82 -3.65 -8.29 -8.14
CA TYR A 82 -4.06 -9.41 -7.28
C TYR A 82 -5.46 -9.93 -7.65
N ILE A 83 -6.46 -9.04 -7.71
CA ILE A 83 -7.86 -9.42 -7.98
C ILE A 83 -8.00 -9.94 -9.43
N HIS A 84 -7.26 -9.34 -10.37
CA HIS A 84 -7.21 -9.81 -11.76
C HIS A 84 -6.61 -11.23 -11.85
N ALA A 85 -5.51 -11.48 -11.18
CA ALA A 85 -4.86 -12.81 -11.16
C ALA A 85 -5.75 -13.86 -10.48
N ARG A 86 -6.54 -13.47 -9.47
CA ARG A 86 -7.49 -14.36 -8.79
C ARG A 86 -8.74 -14.66 -9.61
N GLN A 87 -9.06 -13.86 -10.64
CA GLN A 87 -10.20 -14.04 -11.54
C GLN A 87 -11.58 -14.03 -10.84
N THR A 88 -11.71 -13.27 -9.76
CA THR A 88 -12.97 -13.15 -9.03
C THR A 88 -14.02 -12.36 -9.81
N PHE A 89 -13.61 -11.37 -10.62
CA PHE A 89 -14.49 -10.53 -11.44
C PHE A 89 -14.18 -10.70 -12.93
N ALA A 90 -15.16 -10.38 -13.80
CA ALA A 90 -15.01 -10.48 -15.24
C ALA A 90 -13.86 -9.62 -15.79
N SER A 91 -13.64 -8.45 -15.21
CA SER A 91 -12.49 -7.59 -15.44
C SER A 91 -12.25 -6.67 -14.25
N VAL A 92 -11.00 -6.24 -14.06
CA VAL A 92 -10.61 -5.35 -12.95
C VAL A 92 -9.74 -4.23 -13.48
N SER A 93 -10.02 -2.99 -13.12
CA SER A 93 -9.25 -1.83 -13.55
C SER A 93 -9.44 -0.62 -12.64
N GLU A 94 -8.74 0.48 -12.93
CA GLU A 94 -8.97 1.79 -12.31
C GLU A 94 -10.09 2.61 -13.01
N LYS A 95 -10.55 2.15 -14.19
CA LYS A 95 -11.59 2.83 -14.96
C LYS A 95 -12.97 2.53 -14.41
N PRO A 96 -13.96 3.42 -14.67
CA PRO A 96 -15.36 3.15 -14.32
C PRO A 96 -15.82 1.79 -14.83
N ALA A 97 -16.53 1.06 -13.97
CA ALA A 97 -16.99 -0.31 -14.20
C ALA A 97 -18.39 -0.52 -13.62
N ASP A 98 -18.95 -1.73 -13.70
CA ASP A 98 -20.28 -2.05 -13.14
C ASP A 98 -20.30 -1.90 -11.61
N LEU A 99 -19.24 -2.36 -10.95
CA LEU A 99 -19.04 -2.28 -9.51
C LEU A 99 -17.85 -1.40 -9.17
N THR A 100 -17.88 -0.78 -8.00
CA THR A 100 -16.75 -0.02 -7.43
C THR A 100 -16.40 -0.57 -6.06
N LEU A 101 -15.12 -0.96 -5.90
CA LEU A 101 -14.49 -1.30 -4.63
C LEU A 101 -13.67 -0.09 -4.17
N ILE A 102 -14.06 0.52 -3.07
CA ILE A 102 -13.33 1.61 -2.41
C ILE A 102 -12.55 0.99 -1.26
N VAL A 103 -11.24 1.18 -1.23
CA VAL A 103 -10.35 0.66 -0.18
C VAL A 103 -9.63 1.80 0.50
N LYS A 104 -9.79 1.91 1.81
CA LYS A 104 -8.99 2.78 2.68
C LYS A 104 -8.01 1.92 3.46
N ALA A 105 -6.78 2.37 3.61
CA ALA A 105 -5.73 1.57 4.22
C ALA A 105 -4.94 2.36 5.28
N TRP A 106 -4.56 1.66 6.35
CA TRP A 106 -3.64 2.15 7.38
C TRP A 106 -2.58 1.09 7.61
N LEU A 107 -1.32 1.43 7.34
CA LEU A 107 -0.18 0.62 7.73
C LEU A 107 0.40 1.18 9.02
N ILE A 108 0.27 0.42 10.10
CA ILE A 108 0.71 0.79 11.43
C ILE A 108 1.97 0.00 11.76
N MET A 109 3.06 0.70 12.02
CA MET A 109 4.32 0.09 12.43
C MET A 109 4.57 0.30 13.92
N ARG A 110 4.95 -0.77 14.62
CA ARG A 110 5.29 -0.76 16.04
C ARG A 110 6.62 -1.44 16.27
N SER A 111 7.37 -0.98 17.28
CA SER A 111 8.61 -1.61 17.72
C SER A 111 8.45 -2.08 19.17
N GLN A 112 8.58 -3.40 19.38
CA GLN A 112 8.52 -4.05 20.69
C GLN A 112 9.51 -5.22 20.69
N GLY A 113 10.83 -4.92 20.64
CA GLY A 113 11.85 -5.93 20.42
C GLY A 113 12.03 -6.29 18.93
N ASN A 114 10.92 -6.64 18.25
CA ASN A 114 10.83 -6.74 16.80
C ASN A 114 10.00 -5.58 16.24
N TYR A 115 10.05 -5.39 14.91
CA TYR A 115 9.15 -4.50 14.20
C TYR A 115 7.90 -5.28 13.79
N TYR A 116 6.73 -4.72 14.06
CA TYR A 116 5.41 -5.27 13.72
C TYR A 116 4.76 -4.35 12.70
N TYR A 117 4.21 -4.93 11.65
CA TYR A 117 3.53 -4.25 10.56
C TYR A 117 2.10 -4.71 10.52
N ARG A 118 1.18 -3.86 10.94
CA ARG A 118 -0.25 -4.14 10.91
C ARG A 118 -0.89 -3.35 9.79
N LEU A 119 -1.54 -4.04 8.86
CA LEU A 119 -2.35 -3.45 7.81
C LEU A 119 -3.83 -3.59 8.15
N HIS A 120 -4.50 -2.45 8.18
CA HIS A 120 -5.94 -2.34 8.36
C HIS A 120 -6.54 -1.83 7.05
N LEU A 121 -7.44 -2.60 6.45
CA LEU A 121 -8.17 -2.27 5.23
C LEU A 121 -9.65 -2.13 5.57
N GLU A 122 -10.21 -0.93 5.39
CA GLU A 122 -11.65 -0.72 5.33
C GLU A 122 -12.06 -0.63 3.87
N SER A 123 -13.02 -1.44 3.45
CA SER A 123 -13.47 -1.44 2.07
C SER A 123 -14.99 -1.46 1.96
N ALA A 124 -15.48 -0.90 0.84
CA ALA A 124 -16.88 -0.84 0.54
C ALA A 124 -17.08 -1.21 -0.94
N LEU A 125 -17.98 -2.15 -1.22
CA LEU A 125 -18.28 -2.65 -2.56
C LEU A 125 -19.74 -2.44 -2.90
N GLY A 126 -20.02 -1.92 -4.10
CA GLY A 126 -21.37 -1.74 -4.62
C GLY A 126 -21.39 -1.25 -6.07
N PRO A 127 -22.59 -1.05 -6.67
CA PRO A 127 -22.72 -0.54 -8.03
C PRO A 127 -22.10 0.85 -8.15
N SER A 128 -21.45 1.10 -9.29
CA SER A 128 -20.81 2.41 -9.54
C SER A 128 -21.82 3.55 -9.49
N GLY A 129 -21.44 4.63 -8.80
CA GLY A 129 -22.31 5.81 -8.64
C GLY A 129 -23.49 5.62 -7.68
N LYS A 130 -23.61 4.48 -6.99
CA LYS A 130 -24.65 4.18 -6.00
C LYS A 130 -24.02 3.93 -4.61
N PRO A 131 -24.81 3.96 -3.53
CA PRO A 131 -24.34 3.56 -2.22
C PRO A 131 -23.77 2.13 -2.22
N PRO A 132 -22.74 1.84 -1.42
CA PRO A 132 -22.20 0.50 -1.30
C PRO A 132 -23.27 -0.50 -0.81
N ILE A 133 -23.21 -1.72 -1.32
CA ILE A 133 -24.07 -2.82 -0.85
C ILE A 133 -23.54 -3.33 0.49
N LYS A 134 -22.21 -3.48 0.60
CA LYS A 134 -21.58 -4.04 1.79
C LYS A 134 -20.20 -3.44 2.03
N SER A 135 -19.84 -3.34 3.31
CA SER A 135 -18.49 -2.97 3.77
C SER A 135 -17.79 -4.18 4.34
N TYR A 136 -16.47 -4.22 4.16
CA TYR A 136 -15.59 -5.29 4.61
C TYR A 136 -14.44 -4.71 5.40
N LEU A 137 -13.93 -5.51 6.32
CA LEU A 137 -12.78 -5.20 7.15
C LEU A 137 -11.79 -6.35 7.05
N ALA A 138 -10.54 -6.03 6.72
CA ALA A 138 -9.44 -6.97 6.80
C ALA A 138 -8.32 -6.35 7.65
N GLU A 139 -7.89 -7.06 8.68
CA GLU A 139 -6.78 -6.66 9.53
C GLU A 139 -5.79 -7.81 9.64
N LYS A 140 -4.53 -7.55 9.29
CA LYS A 140 -3.45 -8.54 9.34
C LYS A 140 -2.19 -7.90 9.91
N GLU A 141 -1.35 -8.75 10.51
CA GLU A 141 -0.07 -8.35 11.08
C GLU A 141 1.03 -9.28 10.60
N ALA A 142 2.20 -8.71 10.28
CA ALA A 142 3.42 -9.44 9.98
C ALA A 142 4.54 -8.95 10.90
N VAL A 143 5.48 -9.85 11.19
CA VAL A 143 6.62 -9.58 12.07
C VAL A 143 7.86 -9.42 11.21
N GLY A 144 8.50 -8.26 11.31
CA GLY A 144 9.80 -7.99 10.71
C GLY A 144 10.95 -8.33 11.64
N SER A 145 12.16 -7.92 11.26
CA SER A 145 13.36 -8.15 12.05
C SER A 145 13.40 -7.27 13.32
N SER A 146 14.28 -7.61 14.26
CA SER A 146 14.57 -6.78 15.44
C SER A 146 15.46 -5.58 15.12
N VAL A 147 16.09 -5.58 13.94
CA VAL A 147 16.97 -4.50 13.48
C VAL A 147 16.43 -3.97 12.16
N ARG A 148 16.11 -2.69 12.13
CA ARG A 148 15.65 -2.01 10.92
C ARG A 148 16.84 -1.44 10.16
N TRP A 149 17.30 -2.17 9.15
CA TRP A 149 18.20 -1.66 8.13
C TRP A 149 17.36 -1.18 6.95
N VAL A 150 17.09 0.03 6.98
CA VAL A 150 16.53 1.02 6.07
C VAL A 150 15.74 0.58 4.83
N THR A 151 15.98 -0.54 4.19
CA THR A 151 15.33 -0.82 2.90
C THR A 151 14.82 -2.24 2.73
N ALA A 152 15.64 -3.24 3.01
CA ALA A 152 15.29 -4.62 2.76
C ALA A 152 14.43 -5.23 3.87
N SER A 153 14.54 -4.73 5.10
CA SER A 153 13.86 -5.31 6.27
C SER A 153 12.36 -4.98 6.34
N ASP A 154 11.92 -3.90 5.69
CA ASP A 154 10.52 -3.48 5.71
C ASP A 154 9.71 -4.09 4.56
N GLN A 155 10.34 -4.35 3.42
CA GLN A 155 9.65 -4.80 2.21
C GLN A 155 8.98 -6.16 2.38
N THR A 156 9.68 -7.14 2.95
CA THR A 156 9.13 -8.49 3.13
C THR A 156 7.92 -8.52 4.04
N PRO A 157 7.97 -8.01 5.29
CA PRO A 157 6.80 -8.04 6.16
C PRO A 157 5.64 -7.18 5.64
N ILE A 158 5.90 -6.08 4.92
CA ILE A 158 4.83 -5.29 4.29
C ILE A 158 4.22 -6.09 3.14
N ALA A 159 5.00 -6.76 2.31
CA ALA A 159 4.47 -7.61 1.25
C ALA A 159 3.61 -8.76 1.81
N GLU A 160 4.06 -9.40 2.89
CA GLU A 160 3.32 -10.46 3.57
C GLU A 160 1.99 -9.97 4.15
N VAL A 161 1.98 -8.83 4.83
CA VAL A 161 0.74 -8.31 5.42
C VAL A 161 -0.24 -7.82 4.36
N VAL A 162 0.24 -7.25 3.23
CA VAL A 162 -0.61 -6.87 2.10
C VAL A 162 -1.22 -8.10 1.44
N GLN A 163 -0.41 -9.13 1.21
CA GLN A 163 -0.88 -10.41 0.67
C GLN A 163 -2.01 -10.97 1.56
N ALA A 164 -1.75 -11.14 2.85
CA ALA A 164 -2.71 -11.71 3.78
C ALA A 164 -4.01 -10.87 3.91
N ALA A 165 -3.90 -9.53 3.84
CA ALA A 165 -5.07 -8.65 3.92
C ALA A 165 -5.92 -8.70 2.64
N LEU A 166 -5.29 -8.80 1.46
CA LEU A 166 -6.02 -8.96 0.20
C LEU A 166 -6.65 -10.36 0.10
N ASP A 167 -5.95 -11.42 0.55
CA ASP A 167 -6.52 -12.78 0.64
C ASP A 167 -7.81 -12.79 1.46
N ASP A 168 -7.79 -12.16 2.64
CA ASP A 168 -8.94 -12.09 3.54
C ASP A 168 -10.07 -11.24 2.95
N LEU A 169 -9.77 -10.05 2.44
CA LEU A 169 -10.74 -9.16 1.82
C LEU A 169 -11.48 -9.85 0.67
N ILE A 170 -10.73 -10.48 -0.24
CA ILE A 170 -11.33 -11.12 -1.41
C ILE A 170 -12.10 -12.38 -1.03
N ALA A 171 -11.63 -13.17 -0.04
CA ALA A 171 -12.38 -14.30 0.48
C ALA A 171 -13.74 -13.88 1.08
N GLN A 172 -13.81 -12.76 1.78
CA GLN A 172 -15.06 -12.21 2.29
C GLN A 172 -16.00 -11.79 1.15
N ILE A 173 -15.49 -11.14 0.10
CA ILE A 173 -16.26 -10.75 -1.09
C ILE A 173 -16.77 -11.99 -1.83
N GLU A 174 -15.95 -13.02 -2.00
CA GLU A 174 -16.32 -14.29 -2.62
C GLU A 174 -17.40 -15.02 -1.83
N ALA A 175 -17.36 -14.98 -0.51
CA ALA A 175 -18.42 -15.55 0.32
C ALA A 175 -19.79 -14.85 0.11
N ASP A 176 -19.75 -13.58 -0.25
CA ASP A 176 -20.93 -12.76 -0.51
C ASP A 176 -21.29 -12.59 -2.01
N TYR A 177 -20.71 -13.41 -2.90
CA TYR A 177 -20.84 -13.24 -4.36
C TYR A 177 -22.29 -13.10 -4.87
N LEU A 178 -23.25 -13.72 -4.19
CA LEU A 178 -24.68 -13.65 -4.54
C LEU A 178 -25.25 -12.23 -4.43
N LEU A 179 -24.70 -11.38 -3.54
CA LEU A 179 -25.13 -9.99 -3.40
C LEU A 179 -24.80 -9.17 -4.67
N TYR A 180 -23.75 -9.56 -5.38
CA TYR A 180 -23.23 -8.82 -6.53
C TYR A 180 -23.72 -9.40 -7.85
N ARG A 181 -24.04 -10.70 -7.92
CA ARG A 181 -24.48 -11.41 -9.11
C ARG A 181 -25.71 -10.79 -9.76
N ASN A 182 -26.63 -10.27 -8.97
CA ASN A 182 -27.91 -9.74 -9.41
C ASN A 182 -27.95 -8.20 -9.41
N SER A 183 -26.82 -7.52 -9.20
CA SER A 183 -26.78 -6.07 -9.23
C SER A 183 -27.12 -5.57 -10.64
N PRO A 184 -28.11 -4.71 -10.81
CA PRO A 184 -28.48 -4.17 -12.11
C PRO A 184 -27.32 -3.36 -12.68
N ARG A 185 -27.01 -3.60 -13.95
CA ARG A 185 -26.07 -2.81 -14.75
C ARG A 185 -26.52 -1.37 -14.88
#